data_a1185aad060c07bc93586a2436830676
#
_entry.id   a1185aad060c07bc93586a2436830676
#
_cell.length_a   1.000
_cell.length_b   1.000
_cell.length_c   1.000
_cell.angle_alpha   90.00
_cell.angle_beta   90.00
_cell.angle_gamma   90.00
#
_symmetry.space_group_name_H-M   'P 1'
#
loop_
_entity.id
_entity.type
_entity.pdbx_description
1 polymer ?
#
loop_
_entity_poly.entity_id
_entity_poly.type
_entity_poly.pdbx_seq_one_letter_code
_entity_poly.pdbx_strand_id
1 'polypeptide(L)'
;MSEPEYTLYYWPEAGRGEFIRVMFEEAGVPYNQVCDMVETPKAVFENGIGGYPAFAPPVLTKGKLVLAQTPVICRFLGKEFGMLPEKEEDIWHAEQINMTIHDFIAEGRLVFHGRNFCESFYTQQEETKPYIAWFIKDRFWKWLGYLEKICSW
;
A
#
# COMPACT_ATOMS: atom_id res chain seq x y z
N MET A 1 18.39 8.84 -22.01
CA MET A 1 18.02 7.77 -21.05
C MET A 1 16.65 7.31 -21.48
N SER A 2 16.39 6.00 -21.53
CA SER A 2 15.05 5.45 -21.81
C SER A 2 14.12 5.85 -20.66
N GLU A 3 12.84 6.06 -20.96
CA GLU A 3 11.84 6.27 -19.93
C GLU A 3 11.74 5.05 -19.00
N PRO A 4 11.51 5.25 -17.68
CA PRO A 4 11.31 4.14 -16.76
C PRO A 4 10.16 3.23 -17.21
N GLU A 5 10.35 1.92 -17.04
CA GLU A 5 9.36 0.91 -17.45
C GLU A 5 8.10 0.91 -16.56
N TYR A 6 8.24 1.38 -15.32
CA TYR A 6 7.18 1.38 -14.31
C TYR A 6 6.62 2.77 -14.09
N THR A 7 5.30 2.84 -13.85
CA THR A 7 4.64 4.05 -13.35
C THR A 7 3.75 3.71 -12.18
N LEU A 8 3.97 4.41 -11.05
CA LEU A 8 3.16 4.30 -9.83
C LEU A 8 2.20 5.49 -9.73
N TYR A 9 0.93 5.21 -9.59
CA TYR A 9 -0.13 6.19 -9.34
C TYR A 9 -0.55 6.09 -7.87
N TYR A 10 -0.21 7.09 -7.07
CA TYR A 10 -0.60 7.17 -5.67
C TYR A 10 -0.50 8.61 -5.17
N TRP A 11 -1.14 8.89 -4.05
CA TRP A 11 -1.08 10.17 -3.36
C TRP A 11 0.35 10.50 -2.92
N PRO A 12 0.68 11.80 -2.69
CA PRO A 12 2.01 12.20 -2.22
C PRO A 12 2.29 11.75 -0.78
N GLU A 13 1.24 11.54 0.02
CA GLU A 13 1.37 11.13 1.41
C GLU A 13 1.84 9.69 1.57
N ALA A 14 2.53 9.43 2.68
CA ALA A 14 2.84 8.07 3.10
C ALA A 14 1.55 7.30 3.42
N GLY A 15 1.45 6.09 2.92
CA GLY A 15 0.28 5.22 3.08
C GLY A 15 0.46 3.93 2.31
N ARG A 16 -0.60 3.44 1.67
CA ARG A 16 -0.54 2.16 0.95
C ARG A 16 0.47 2.15 -0.21
N GLY A 17 0.75 3.28 -0.83
CA GLY A 17 1.76 3.40 -1.89
C GLY A 17 3.19 3.41 -1.38
N GLU A 18 3.41 3.71 -0.10
CA GLU A 18 4.77 3.77 0.46
C GLU A 18 5.48 2.41 0.44
N PHE A 19 4.77 1.33 0.68
CA PHE A 19 5.32 -0.02 0.56
C PHE A 19 5.93 -0.28 -0.83
N ILE A 20 5.29 0.25 -1.87
CA ILE A 20 5.72 0.11 -3.26
C ILE A 20 6.95 1.00 -3.52
N ARG A 21 6.94 2.24 -3.03
CA ARG A 21 8.09 3.15 -3.14
C ARG A 21 9.34 2.56 -2.52
N VAL A 22 9.22 2.05 -1.29
CA VAL A 22 10.34 1.42 -0.58
C VAL A 22 10.91 0.23 -1.37
N MET A 23 10.08 -0.58 -2.02
CA MET A 23 10.57 -1.68 -2.86
C MET A 23 11.36 -1.20 -4.08
N PHE A 24 10.94 -0.12 -4.74
CA PHE A 24 11.68 0.47 -5.84
C PHE A 24 13.02 1.05 -5.40
N GLU A 25 13.03 1.77 -4.26
CA GLU A 25 14.24 2.34 -3.69
C GLU A 25 15.24 1.25 -3.27
N GLU A 26 14.77 0.20 -2.59
CA GLU A 26 15.61 -0.94 -2.19
C GLU A 26 16.19 -1.69 -3.39
N ALA A 27 15.39 -1.85 -4.44
CA ALA A 27 15.85 -2.48 -5.69
C ALA A 27 16.77 -1.59 -6.54
N GLY A 28 16.79 -0.29 -6.29
CA GLY A 28 17.48 0.68 -7.16
C GLY A 28 16.89 0.77 -8.56
N VAL A 29 15.61 0.44 -8.73
CA VAL A 29 14.92 0.43 -10.03
C VAL A 29 14.20 1.75 -10.24
N PRO A 30 14.48 2.49 -11.33
CA PRO A 30 13.82 3.75 -11.60
C PRO A 30 12.34 3.53 -11.99
N TYR A 31 11.48 4.43 -11.55
CA TYR A 31 10.06 4.44 -11.87
C TYR A 31 9.54 5.87 -12.02
N ASN A 32 8.48 6.02 -12.78
CA ASN A 32 7.72 7.27 -12.84
C ASN A 32 6.70 7.28 -11.71
N GLN A 33 6.48 8.45 -11.12
CA GLN A 33 5.47 8.62 -10.09
C GLN A 33 4.47 9.69 -10.49
N VAL A 34 3.20 9.31 -10.55
CA VAL A 34 2.05 10.22 -10.65
C VAL A 34 1.46 10.33 -9.26
N CYS A 35 1.80 11.40 -8.54
CA CYS A 35 1.43 11.60 -7.13
C CYS A 35 0.66 12.90 -6.89
N ASP A 36 0.16 13.52 -7.94
CA ASP A 36 -0.63 14.74 -7.87
C ASP A 36 -2.06 14.46 -7.43
N MET A 37 -2.64 15.35 -6.61
CA MET A 37 -3.99 15.23 -6.06
C MET A 37 -5.10 15.43 -7.11
N VAL A 38 -4.78 15.89 -8.30
CA VAL A 38 -5.69 16.07 -9.43
C VAL A 38 -5.47 14.98 -10.47
N GLU A 39 -4.21 14.78 -10.90
CA GLU A 39 -3.89 13.83 -11.97
C GLU A 39 -4.05 12.37 -11.55
N THR A 40 -3.74 12.01 -10.29
CA THR A 40 -3.95 10.63 -9.79
C THR A 40 -5.42 10.22 -9.81
N PRO A 41 -6.37 10.99 -9.23
CA PRO A 41 -7.80 10.66 -9.34
C PRO A 41 -8.28 10.59 -10.79
N LYS A 42 -7.90 11.57 -11.60
CA LYS A 42 -8.30 11.64 -13.00
C LYS A 42 -7.82 10.41 -13.78
N ALA A 43 -6.56 10.02 -13.60
CA ALA A 43 -6.01 8.83 -14.26
C ALA A 43 -6.74 7.55 -13.81
N VAL A 44 -6.96 7.37 -12.50
CA VAL A 44 -7.48 6.11 -11.96
C VAL A 44 -9.00 6.01 -12.07
N PHE A 45 -9.74 7.10 -11.74
CA PHE A 45 -11.19 7.03 -11.61
C PHE A 45 -11.96 7.51 -12.83
N GLU A 46 -11.44 8.50 -13.57
CA GLU A 46 -12.14 9.10 -14.70
C GLU A 46 -11.73 8.50 -16.04
N ASN A 47 -10.44 8.51 -16.35
CA ASN A 47 -9.93 8.07 -17.63
C ASN A 47 -9.65 6.57 -17.67
N GLY A 48 -9.42 5.97 -16.51
CA GLY A 48 -8.84 4.64 -16.39
C GLY A 48 -7.40 4.59 -16.91
N ILE A 49 -6.60 3.71 -16.36
CA ILE A 49 -5.21 3.50 -16.81
C ILE A 49 -5.20 2.33 -17.80
N GLY A 50 -5.94 2.34 -18.83
CA GLY A 50 -5.99 1.30 -19.87
C GLY A 50 -5.72 -0.13 -19.39
N GLY A 51 -6.55 -1.10 -19.75
CA GLY A 51 -6.37 -2.48 -19.31
C GLY A 51 -7.31 -2.89 -18.18
N TYR A 52 -6.79 -3.55 -17.14
CA TYR A 52 -7.63 -4.08 -16.06
C TYR A 52 -8.07 -2.96 -15.09
N PRO A 53 -9.36 -2.83 -14.77
CA PRO A 53 -9.86 -1.74 -13.94
C PRO A 53 -9.37 -1.82 -12.51
N ALA A 54 -8.96 -0.68 -11.95
CA ALA A 54 -8.58 -0.52 -10.56
C ALA A 54 -9.71 0.19 -9.78
N PHE A 55 -9.98 -0.30 -8.58
CA PHE A 55 -10.97 0.36 -7.71
C PHE A 55 -10.43 1.65 -7.08
N ALA A 56 -9.16 1.68 -6.72
CA ALA A 56 -8.51 2.81 -6.07
C ALA A 56 -6.98 2.73 -6.16
N PRO A 57 -6.25 3.84 -6.00
CA PRO A 57 -4.80 3.81 -5.84
C PRO A 57 -4.37 3.05 -4.56
N PRO A 58 -3.15 2.46 -4.54
CA PRO A 58 -2.13 2.55 -5.58
C PRO A 58 -2.44 1.71 -6.81
N VAL A 59 -2.00 2.20 -7.95
CA VAL A 59 -1.98 1.45 -9.22
C VAL A 59 -0.57 1.47 -9.78
N LEU A 60 -0.07 0.33 -10.18
CA LEU A 60 1.21 0.17 -10.84
C LEU A 60 0.98 -0.24 -12.30
N THR A 61 1.70 0.39 -13.22
CA THR A 61 1.77 -0.07 -14.61
C THR A 61 3.17 -0.51 -14.99
N LYS A 62 3.25 -1.55 -15.83
CA LYS A 62 4.46 -2.01 -16.51
C LYS A 62 4.09 -2.38 -17.95
N GLY A 63 4.40 -1.51 -18.92
CA GLY A 63 3.92 -1.68 -20.29
C GLY A 63 2.39 -1.76 -20.33
N LYS A 64 1.83 -2.90 -20.77
CA LYS A 64 0.37 -3.14 -20.81
C LYS A 64 -0.21 -3.73 -19.53
N LEU A 65 0.64 -4.13 -18.58
CA LEU A 65 0.19 -4.67 -17.32
C LEU A 65 -0.28 -3.53 -16.42
N VAL A 66 -1.47 -3.67 -15.84
CA VAL A 66 -2.03 -2.77 -14.84
C VAL A 66 -2.37 -3.58 -13.60
N LEU A 67 -1.77 -3.23 -12.47
CA LEU A 67 -2.00 -3.87 -11.18
C LEU A 67 -2.49 -2.86 -10.17
N ALA A 68 -3.47 -3.25 -9.39
CA ALA A 68 -3.92 -2.54 -8.20
C ALA A 68 -3.81 -3.45 -6.97
N GLN A 69 -4.13 -2.92 -5.80
CA GLN A 69 -3.97 -3.57 -4.50
C GLN A 69 -2.50 -3.72 -4.09
N THR A 70 -2.12 -2.99 -3.05
CA THR A 70 -0.74 -2.97 -2.55
C THR A 70 -0.13 -4.37 -2.34
N PRO A 71 -0.82 -5.35 -1.70
CA PRO A 71 -0.22 -6.67 -1.52
C PRO A 71 0.06 -7.41 -2.83
N VAL A 72 -0.80 -7.22 -3.84
CA VAL A 72 -0.59 -7.81 -5.17
C VAL A 72 0.62 -7.18 -5.87
N ILE A 73 0.71 -5.84 -5.78
CA ILE A 73 1.83 -5.08 -6.36
C ILE A 73 3.14 -5.47 -5.67
N CYS A 74 3.16 -5.53 -4.33
CA CYS A 74 4.35 -5.93 -3.57
C CYS A 74 4.80 -7.35 -3.93
N ARG A 75 3.87 -8.29 -4.06
CA ARG A 75 4.21 -9.64 -4.51
C ARG A 75 4.80 -9.65 -5.91
N PHE A 76 4.19 -8.91 -6.84
CA PHE A 76 4.68 -8.80 -8.21
C PHE A 76 6.11 -8.23 -8.24
N LEU A 77 6.34 -7.11 -7.58
CA LEU A 77 7.65 -6.47 -7.51
C LEU A 77 8.67 -7.34 -6.76
N GLY A 78 8.25 -8.02 -5.70
CA GLY A 78 9.10 -8.97 -4.97
C GLY A 78 9.64 -10.07 -5.89
N LYS A 79 8.82 -10.58 -6.82
CA LYS A 79 9.25 -11.53 -7.85
C LYS A 79 10.16 -10.88 -8.89
N GLU A 80 9.78 -9.71 -9.42
CA GLU A 80 10.54 -9.00 -10.45
C GLU A 80 11.95 -8.60 -9.98
N PHE A 81 12.07 -8.20 -8.72
CA PHE A 81 13.32 -7.70 -8.13
C PHE A 81 14.13 -8.76 -7.37
N GLY A 82 13.68 -10.02 -7.38
CA GLY A 82 14.37 -11.09 -6.68
C GLY A 82 14.34 -10.97 -5.15
N MET A 83 13.33 -10.31 -4.60
CA MET A 83 13.14 -10.10 -3.15
C MET A 83 12.31 -11.20 -2.50
N LEU A 84 11.74 -12.12 -3.27
CA LEU A 84 11.01 -13.27 -2.73
C LEU A 84 11.98 -14.33 -2.23
N PRO A 85 11.66 -15.06 -1.14
CA PRO A 85 12.40 -16.23 -0.74
C PRO A 85 12.44 -17.30 -1.85
N GLU A 86 13.46 -18.16 -1.80
CA GLU A 86 13.60 -19.27 -2.78
C GLU A 86 12.69 -20.46 -2.46
N LYS A 87 12.48 -20.72 -1.16
CA LYS A 87 11.67 -21.87 -0.71
C LYS A 87 10.20 -21.51 -0.75
N GLU A 88 9.39 -22.44 -1.26
CA GLU A 88 7.95 -22.26 -1.38
C GLU A 88 7.26 -21.99 -0.03
N GLU A 89 7.70 -22.66 1.03
CA GLU A 89 7.17 -22.45 2.38
C GLU A 89 7.41 -21.03 2.87
N ASP A 90 8.61 -20.50 2.65
CA ASP A 90 8.97 -19.13 3.03
C ASP A 90 8.21 -18.09 2.20
N ILE A 91 7.90 -18.40 0.93
CA ILE A 91 7.02 -17.56 0.09
C ILE A 91 5.62 -17.47 0.72
N TRP A 92 5.05 -18.59 1.18
CA TRP A 92 3.74 -18.57 1.86
C TRP A 92 3.76 -17.78 3.17
N HIS A 93 4.86 -17.86 3.94
CA HIS A 93 5.03 -17.03 5.14
C HIS A 93 5.12 -15.54 4.78
N ALA A 94 5.88 -15.18 3.74
CA ALA A 94 5.96 -13.81 3.26
C ALA A 94 4.58 -13.26 2.81
N GLU A 95 3.79 -14.08 2.11
CA GLU A 95 2.42 -13.72 1.72
C GLU A 95 1.50 -13.53 2.95
N GLN A 96 1.60 -14.42 3.92
CA GLN A 96 0.84 -14.29 5.18
C GLN A 96 1.18 -12.98 5.90
N ILE A 97 2.46 -12.65 6.00
CA ILE A 97 2.91 -11.39 6.62
C ILE A 97 2.39 -10.20 5.82
N ASN A 98 2.54 -10.23 4.50
CA ASN A 98 2.07 -9.19 3.59
C ASN A 98 0.58 -8.90 3.80
N MET A 99 -0.27 -9.93 3.78
CA MET A 99 -1.71 -9.78 3.99
C MET A 99 -2.04 -9.27 5.40
N THR A 100 -1.36 -9.80 6.43
CA THR A 100 -1.57 -9.39 7.83
C THR A 100 -1.21 -7.93 8.07
N ILE A 101 -0.12 -7.43 7.43
CA ILE A 101 0.23 -6.00 7.49
C ILE A 101 -0.87 -5.15 6.86
N HIS A 102 -1.50 -5.61 5.77
CA HIS A 102 -2.58 -4.85 5.15
C HIS A 102 -3.87 -4.86 5.95
N ASP A 103 -4.13 -5.89 6.76
CA ASP A 103 -5.20 -5.88 7.76
C ASP A 103 -4.91 -4.84 8.86
N PHE A 104 -3.68 -4.78 9.34
CA PHE A 104 -3.25 -3.75 10.29
C PHE A 104 -3.45 -2.33 9.72
N ILE A 105 -3.04 -2.10 8.47
CA ILE A 105 -3.23 -0.81 7.79
C ILE A 105 -4.72 -0.50 7.61
N ALA A 106 -5.56 -1.48 7.29
CA ALA A 106 -6.99 -1.28 7.15
C ALA A 106 -7.65 -0.91 8.49
N GLU A 107 -7.27 -1.57 9.57
CA GLU A 107 -7.73 -1.26 10.93
C GLU A 107 -7.21 0.12 11.38
N GLY A 108 -5.93 0.42 11.18
CA GLY A 108 -5.32 1.70 11.50
C GLY A 108 -5.89 2.88 10.70
N ARG A 109 -6.39 2.65 9.48
CA ARG A 109 -7.03 3.69 8.67
C ARG A 109 -8.25 4.31 9.34
N LEU A 110 -8.97 3.56 10.16
CA LEU A 110 -10.12 4.07 10.91
C LEU A 110 -9.76 5.17 11.91
N VAL A 111 -8.49 5.27 12.32
CA VAL A 111 -7.97 6.38 13.13
C VAL A 111 -8.08 7.71 12.38
N PHE A 112 -7.94 7.69 11.06
CA PHE A 112 -7.96 8.88 10.21
C PHE A 112 -9.30 9.09 9.48
N HIS A 113 -10.02 8.01 9.18
CA HIS A 113 -11.22 8.01 8.34
C HIS A 113 -12.35 7.18 8.96
N GLY A 114 -12.56 7.29 10.27
CA GLY A 114 -13.50 6.44 11.00
C GLY A 114 -14.98 6.62 10.62
N ARG A 115 -15.37 7.80 10.17
CA ARG A 115 -16.74 8.11 9.71
C ARG A 115 -16.89 8.03 8.20
N ASN A 116 -15.99 8.69 7.48
CA ASN A 116 -16.06 8.79 6.03
C ASN A 116 -14.66 8.64 5.41
N PHE A 117 -14.49 7.59 4.60
CA PHE A 117 -13.21 7.28 3.95
C PHE A 117 -12.78 8.29 2.87
N CYS A 118 -13.71 9.09 2.36
CA CYS A 118 -13.46 10.09 1.33
C CYS A 118 -13.16 11.48 1.91
N GLU A 119 -13.38 11.67 3.20
CA GLU A 119 -13.12 12.93 3.88
C GLU A 119 -11.76 12.95 4.59
N SER A 120 -11.20 14.15 4.76
CA SER A 120 -9.98 14.36 5.52
C SER A 120 -10.17 14.03 7.00
N PHE A 121 -9.10 13.58 7.66
CA PHE A 121 -9.06 13.47 9.12
C PHE A 121 -9.49 14.76 9.81
N TYR A 122 -9.08 15.91 9.30
CA TYR A 122 -9.36 17.21 9.90
C TYR A 122 -10.84 17.58 9.99
N THR A 123 -11.68 16.98 9.14
CA THR A 123 -13.14 17.21 9.15
C THR A 123 -13.91 16.24 10.04
N GLN A 124 -13.24 15.25 10.64
CA GLN A 124 -13.87 14.19 11.43
C GLN A 124 -13.08 13.81 12.70
N GLN A 125 -12.30 14.75 13.24
CA GLN A 125 -11.45 14.51 14.40
C GLN A 125 -12.26 14.08 15.66
N GLU A 126 -13.40 14.71 15.89
CA GLU A 126 -14.23 14.40 17.06
C GLU A 126 -14.81 12.98 16.98
N GLU A 127 -15.27 12.59 15.81
CA GLU A 127 -15.86 11.28 15.59
C GLU A 127 -14.83 10.14 15.68
N THR A 128 -13.57 10.42 15.38
CA THR A 128 -12.50 9.41 15.42
C THR A 128 -11.85 9.24 16.80
N LYS A 129 -11.96 10.22 17.68
CA LYS A 129 -11.36 10.19 19.04
C LYS A 129 -11.63 8.90 19.84
N PRO A 130 -12.87 8.39 19.93
CA PRO A 130 -13.14 7.16 20.69
C PRO A 130 -12.40 5.95 20.09
N TYR A 131 -12.34 5.85 18.76
CA TYR A 131 -11.63 4.78 18.09
C TYR A 131 -10.13 4.89 18.30
N ILE A 132 -9.56 6.09 18.18
CA ILE A 132 -8.13 6.36 18.44
C ILE A 132 -7.75 5.90 19.85
N ALA A 133 -8.52 6.31 20.85
CA ALA A 133 -8.24 5.96 22.24
C ALA A 133 -8.26 4.43 22.47
N TRP A 134 -9.26 3.75 21.91
CA TRP A 134 -9.34 2.29 21.97
C TRP A 134 -8.21 1.60 21.20
N PHE A 135 -7.94 2.04 19.97
CA PHE A 135 -6.91 1.46 19.09
C PHE A 135 -5.53 1.53 19.75
N ILE A 136 -5.14 2.71 20.27
CA ILE A 136 -3.84 2.90 20.96
C ILE A 136 -3.78 2.07 22.24
N LYS A 137 -4.87 2.02 23.02
CA LYS A 137 -4.89 1.33 24.30
C LYS A 137 -4.76 -0.18 24.17
N ASP A 138 -5.41 -0.77 23.18
CA ASP A 138 -5.55 -2.23 23.04
C ASP A 138 -4.94 -2.81 21.77
N ARG A 139 -5.39 -2.35 20.61
CA ARG A 139 -5.07 -3.00 19.32
C ARG A 139 -3.63 -2.77 18.85
N PHE A 140 -3.15 -1.55 18.97
CA PHE A 140 -1.83 -1.16 18.49
C PHE A 140 -0.70 -2.04 19.08
N TRP A 141 -0.76 -2.28 20.37
CA TRP A 141 0.24 -3.12 21.06
C TRP A 141 0.17 -4.59 20.67
N LYS A 142 -1.02 -5.10 20.36
CA LYS A 142 -1.17 -6.46 19.82
C LYS A 142 -0.53 -6.60 18.45
N TRP A 143 -0.71 -5.60 17.59
CA TRP A 143 -0.08 -5.54 16.28
C TRP A 143 1.45 -5.46 16.38
N LEU A 144 1.98 -4.57 17.20
CA LEU A 144 3.43 -4.45 17.42
C LEU A 144 4.02 -5.73 18.01
N GLY A 145 3.36 -6.34 18.98
CA GLY A 145 3.80 -7.60 19.57
C GLY A 145 3.78 -8.78 18.59
N TYR A 146 2.90 -8.76 17.59
CA TYR A 146 2.93 -9.73 16.50
C TYR A 146 4.13 -9.49 15.57
N LEU A 147 4.36 -8.25 15.15
CA LEU A 147 5.49 -7.90 14.29
C LEU A 147 6.84 -8.21 14.96
N GLU A 148 6.97 -7.91 16.26
CA GLU A 148 8.17 -8.27 17.04
C GLU A 148 8.45 -9.78 17.02
N LYS A 149 7.42 -10.61 17.16
CA LYS A 149 7.56 -12.07 17.07
C LYS A 149 8.05 -12.52 15.70
N ILE A 150 7.55 -11.91 14.62
CA ILE A 150 7.98 -12.22 13.26
C ILE A 150 9.46 -11.86 13.07
N CYS A 151 9.87 -10.67 13.54
CA CYS A 151 11.28 -10.23 13.40
C CYS A 151 12.27 -11.09 14.21
N SER A 152 11.77 -11.81 15.22
CA SER A 152 12.59 -12.69 16.07
C SER A 152 12.52 -14.17 15.69
N TRP A 153 11.74 -14.50 14.68
CA TRP A 153 11.56 -15.87 14.19
C TRP A 153 12.53 -16.17 13.05
#